data_854c88f37d11463dd177303698e7f499
#
_entry.id   854c88f37d11463dd177303698e7f499
#
_cell.length_a   1.000
_cell.length_b   1.000
_cell.length_c   1.000
_cell.angle_alpha   90.00
_cell.angle_beta   90.00
_cell.angle_gamma   90.00
#
_symmetry.space_group_name_H-M   'P 1'
#
loop_
_entity.id
_entity.type
_entity.pdbx_description
1 polymer ?
#
loop_
_entity_poly.entity_id
_entity_poly.type
_entity_poly.pdbx_seq_one_letter_code
_entity_poly.pdbx_strand_id
1 'polypeptide(L)'
;LIAAGTTGCSWFGENTEQTNEAYESGKKAFTEGKYEEAKVHFREVDTSSPFYPQAVWMIRKVPLKKGVAAFEQKKYQLTIVALSKIPVHSADYAEAQRYINLANYKLLFEQFQQSKDKDRFILIQQLVNISNQLGESKLLLDSLDIIKTGLDTSSSKKQTRDLINLLGSVVAQN
;
A
#
# COMPACT_ATOMS: atom_id res chain seq x y z
N LEU A 1 -28.91 -46.50 -47.12
CA LEU A 1 -27.69 -45.74 -46.74
C LEU A 1 -28.11 -44.66 -45.75
N ILE A 2 -27.89 -44.91 -44.45
CA ILE A 2 -28.15 -43.99 -43.36
C ILE A 2 -26.81 -43.33 -43.01
N ALA A 3 -26.73 -42.00 -43.22
CA ALA A 3 -25.58 -41.22 -42.79
C ALA A 3 -25.77 -40.86 -41.30
N ALA A 4 -24.97 -41.45 -40.44
CA ALA A 4 -24.88 -41.07 -39.03
C ALA A 4 -24.07 -39.77 -38.94
N GLY A 5 -24.75 -38.68 -38.63
CA GLY A 5 -24.12 -37.43 -38.28
C GLY A 5 -23.52 -37.51 -36.88
N THR A 6 -22.20 -37.49 -36.79
CA THR A 6 -21.47 -37.33 -35.54
C THR A 6 -21.52 -35.88 -35.13
N THR A 7 -22.47 -35.49 -34.27
CA THR A 7 -22.41 -34.27 -33.50
C THR A 7 -21.37 -34.46 -32.39
N GLY A 8 -20.13 -34.21 -32.68
CA GLY A 8 -19.03 -34.20 -31.73
C GLY A 8 -19.16 -33.02 -30.79
N CYS A 9 -19.13 -33.30 -29.52
CA CYS A 9 -19.18 -32.35 -28.42
C CYS A 9 -18.04 -31.34 -28.50
N SER A 10 -18.34 -30.13 -28.96
CA SER A 10 -17.45 -28.96 -29.00
C SER A 10 -17.50 -28.18 -27.67
N TRP A 11 -18.21 -28.69 -26.67
CA TRP A 11 -18.46 -27.97 -25.41
C TRP A 11 -17.19 -27.76 -24.55
N PHE A 12 -16.21 -28.64 -24.60
CA PHE A 12 -15.01 -28.55 -23.76
C PHE A 12 -13.90 -27.64 -24.30
N GLY A 13 -13.87 -27.35 -25.62
CA GLY A 13 -12.84 -26.51 -26.23
C GLY A 13 -13.06 -25.01 -26.05
N GLU A 14 -14.29 -24.56 -26.20
CA GLU A 14 -14.64 -23.14 -26.10
C GLU A 14 -14.42 -22.56 -24.72
N ASN A 15 -14.67 -23.34 -23.67
CA ASN A 15 -14.56 -22.87 -22.30
C ASN A 15 -13.10 -22.69 -21.85
N THR A 16 -12.18 -23.55 -22.31
CA THR A 16 -10.75 -23.42 -21.97
C THR A 16 -10.06 -22.27 -22.70
N GLU A 17 -10.46 -21.97 -23.92
CA GLU A 17 -9.90 -20.86 -24.70
C GLU A 17 -10.37 -19.51 -24.14
N GLN A 18 -11.65 -19.38 -23.85
CA GLN A 18 -12.25 -18.18 -23.25
C GLN A 18 -11.73 -17.91 -21.84
N THR A 19 -11.50 -18.93 -21.01
CA THR A 19 -10.93 -18.77 -19.66
C THR A 19 -9.46 -18.39 -19.69
N ASN A 20 -8.71 -18.81 -20.72
CA ASN A 20 -7.34 -18.36 -20.93
C ASN A 20 -7.31 -16.89 -21.37
N GLU A 21 -8.21 -16.47 -22.23
CA GLU A 21 -8.34 -15.08 -22.67
C GLU A 21 -8.69 -14.15 -21.50
N ALA A 22 -9.63 -14.54 -20.65
CA ALA A 22 -9.99 -13.77 -19.44
C ALA A 22 -8.78 -13.60 -18.51
N TYR A 23 -8.01 -14.67 -18.27
CA TYR A 23 -6.81 -14.60 -17.45
C TYR A 23 -5.74 -13.67 -18.05
N GLU A 24 -5.45 -13.77 -19.33
CA GLU A 24 -4.46 -12.92 -20.01
C GLU A 24 -4.92 -11.46 -20.08
N SER A 25 -6.20 -11.20 -20.32
CA SER A 25 -6.80 -9.85 -20.25
C SER A 25 -6.67 -9.27 -18.84
N GLY A 26 -6.93 -10.07 -17.82
CA GLY A 26 -6.72 -9.68 -16.43
C GLY A 26 -5.27 -9.33 -16.12
N LYS A 27 -4.32 -10.13 -16.58
CA LYS A 27 -2.87 -9.84 -16.43
C LYS A 27 -2.48 -8.54 -17.11
N LYS A 28 -2.94 -8.33 -18.33
CA LYS A 28 -2.69 -7.11 -19.10
C LYS A 28 -3.21 -5.88 -18.35
N ALA A 29 -4.47 -5.90 -17.95
CA ALA A 29 -5.07 -4.81 -17.18
C ALA A 29 -4.33 -4.57 -15.83
N PHE A 30 -3.89 -5.65 -15.17
CA PHE A 30 -3.14 -5.56 -13.92
C PHE A 30 -1.78 -4.88 -14.11
N THR A 31 -1.03 -5.23 -15.18
CA THR A 31 0.27 -4.61 -15.49
C THR A 31 0.14 -3.14 -15.92
N GLU A 32 -0.99 -2.80 -16.54
CA GLU A 32 -1.33 -1.41 -16.91
C GLU A 32 -1.83 -0.57 -15.71
N GLY A 33 -1.92 -1.16 -14.51
CA GLY A 33 -2.43 -0.47 -13.31
C GLY A 33 -3.95 -0.30 -13.28
N LYS A 34 -4.69 -0.90 -14.20
CA LYS A 34 -6.15 -0.93 -14.28
C LYS A 34 -6.73 -2.01 -13.35
N TYR A 35 -6.50 -1.85 -12.04
CA TYR A 35 -6.73 -2.90 -11.06
C TYR A 35 -8.18 -3.36 -10.93
N GLU A 36 -9.17 -2.47 -11.08
CA GLU A 36 -10.58 -2.86 -11.01
C GLU A 36 -11.00 -3.63 -12.27
N GLU A 37 -10.52 -3.25 -13.45
CA GLU A 37 -10.72 -3.97 -14.70
C GLU A 37 -10.06 -5.37 -14.64
N ALA A 38 -8.81 -5.43 -14.18
CA ALA A 38 -8.11 -6.70 -13.96
C ALA A 38 -8.90 -7.65 -13.05
N LYS A 39 -9.50 -7.13 -11.98
CA LYS A 39 -10.31 -7.90 -11.05
C LYS A 39 -11.59 -8.45 -11.69
N VAL A 40 -12.20 -7.73 -12.62
CA VAL A 40 -13.34 -8.22 -13.40
C VAL A 40 -12.92 -9.42 -14.23
N HIS A 41 -11.90 -9.28 -15.07
CA HIS A 41 -11.40 -10.36 -15.91
C HIS A 41 -10.94 -11.59 -15.12
N PHE A 42 -10.23 -11.41 -14.00
CA PHE A 42 -9.85 -12.55 -13.15
C PHE A 42 -11.04 -13.29 -12.54
N ARG A 43 -12.18 -12.64 -12.33
CA ARG A 43 -13.41 -13.30 -11.84
C ARG A 43 -14.14 -14.10 -12.90
N GLU A 44 -13.90 -13.80 -14.18
CA GLU A 44 -14.44 -14.54 -15.33
C GLU A 44 -13.69 -15.85 -15.59
N VAL A 45 -12.53 -16.05 -14.94
CA VAL A 45 -11.77 -17.29 -15.06
C VAL A 45 -12.54 -18.43 -14.37
N ASP A 46 -12.87 -19.48 -15.14
CA ASP A 46 -13.62 -20.61 -14.65
C ASP A 46 -12.88 -21.36 -13.52
N THR A 47 -13.63 -21.86 -12.55
CA THR A 47 -13.08 -22.58 -11.38
C THR A 47 -12.37 -23.89 -11.74
N SER A 48 -12.71 -24.48 -12.90
CA SER A 48 -12.06 -25.69 -13.44
C SER A 48 -10.79 -25.36 -14.22
N SER A 49 -10.53 -24.08 -14.53
CA SER A 49 -9.36 -23.64 -15.26
C SER A 49 -8.06 -23.84 -14.47
N PRO A 50 -6.96 -24.30 -15.11
CA PRO A 50 -5.65 -24.37 -14.47
C PRO A 50 -5.13 -22.99 -14.03
N PHE A 51 -5.69 -21.90 -14.56
CA PHE A 51 -5.34 -20.52 -14.21
C PHE A 51 -6.15 -19.96 -13.03
N TYR A 52 -7.20 -20.67 -12.58
CA TYR A 52 -8.06 -20.18 -11.50
C TYR A 52 -7.32 -19.86 -10.20
N PRO A 53 -6.40 -20.72 -9.69
CA PRO A 53 -5.65 -20.39 -8.48
C PRO A 53 -4.83 -19.11 -8.61
N GLN A 54 -4.22 -18.87 -9.77
CA GLN A 54 -3.45 -17.67 -10.07
C GLN A 54 -4.35 -16.44 -10.17
N ALA A 55 -5.52 -16.55 -10.81
CA ALA A 55 -6.49 -15.48 -10.90
C ALA A 55 -6.98 -15.05 -9.49
N VAL A 56 -7.30 -16.00 -8.62
CA VAL A 56 -7.66 -15.74 -7.23
C VAL A 56 -6.53 -15.04 -6.48
N TRP A 57 -5.30 -15.49 -6.67
CA TRP A 57 -4.12 -14.86 -6.07
C TRP A 57 -3.95 -13.41 -6.55
N MET A 58 -4.09 -13.16 -7.85
CA MET A 58 -4.01 -11.81 -8.44
C MET A 58 -5.09 -10.89 -7.88
N ILE A 59 -6.35 -11.36 -7.74
CA ILE A 59 -7.45 -10.61 -7.13
C ILE A 59 -7.08 -10.16 -5.69
N ARG A 60 -6.48 -11.06 -4.90
CA ARG A 60 -6.05 -10.75 -3.53
C ARG A 60 -4.94 -9.70 -3.48
N LYS A 61 -4.08 -9.63 -4.50
CA LYS A 61 -3.00 -8.64 -4.60
C LYS A 61 -3.47 -7.24 -5.01
N VAL A 62 -4.66 -7.12 -5.61
CA VAL A 62 -5.20 -5.83 -6.09
C VAL A 62 -5.19 -4.74 -5.02
N PRO A 63 -5.69 -4.94 -3.78
CA PRO A 63 -5.68 -3.88 -2.77
C PRO A 63 -4.28 -3.35 -2.47
N LEU A 64 -3.29 -4.25 -2.32
CA LEU A 64 -1.91 -3.86 -2.07
C LEU A 64 -1.34 -3.04 -3.23
N LYS A 65 -1.45 -3.55 -4.45
CA LYS A 65 -0.94 -2.87 -5.66
C LYS A 65 -1.58 -1.51 -5.89
N LYS A 66 -2.90 -1.41 -5.69
CA LYS A 66 -3.64 -0.15 -5.77
C LYS A 66 -3.16 0.87 -4.73
N GLY A 67 -2.95 0.43 -3.50
CA GLY A 67 -2.44 1.28 -2.42
C GLY A 67 -1.02 1.76 -2.66
N VAL A 68 -0.12 0.88 -3.10
CA VAL A 68 1.27 1.23 -3.45
C VAL A 68 1.30 2.21 -4.62
N ALA A 69 0.54 1.96 -5.70
CA ALA A 69 0.45 2.89 -6.83
C ALA A 69 -0.10 4.28 -6.43
N ALA A 70 -1.05 4.33 -5.48
CA ALA A 70 -1.52 5.59 -4.93
C ALA A 70 -0.42 6.33 -4.15
N PHE A 71 0.41 5.59 -3.39
CA PHE A 71 1.55 6.15 -2.68
C PHE A 71 2.58 6.78 -3.63
N GLU A 72 2.95 6.07 -4.69
CA GLU A 72 3.87 6.56 -5.72
C GLU A 72 3.36 7.84 -6.41
N GLN A 73 2.03 7.95 -6.56
CA GLN A 73 1.36 9.15 -7.05
C GLN A 73 1.19 10.25 -5.99
N LYS A 74 1.78 10.10 -4.79
CA LYS A 74 1.64 11.01 -3.64
C LYS A 74 0.20 11.20 -3.16
N LYS A 75 -0.69 10.28 -3.48
CA LYS A 75 -2.10 10.26 -3.04
C LYS A 75 -2.21 9.54 -1.69
N TYR A 76 -1.56 10.08 -0.67
CA TYR A 76 -1.34 9.41 0.62
C TYR A 76 -2.64 9.02 1.33
N GLN A 77 -3.67 9.85 1.27
CA GLN A 77 -4.98 9.52 1.85
C GLN A 77 -5.62 8.31 1.16
N LEU A 78 -5.52 8.22 -0.19
CA LEU A 78 -6.02 7.06 -0.94
C LEU A 78 -5.21 5.80 -0.64
N THR A 79 -3.89 5.93 -0.42
CA THR A 79 -3.03 4.84 0.05
C THR A 79 -3.58 4.22 1.34
N ILE A 80 -3.82 5.05 2.36
CA ILE A 80 -4.34 4.61 3.65
C ILE A 80 -5.69 3.90 3.48
N VAL A 81 -6.64 4.52 2.75
CA VAL A 81 -7.98 3.94 2.52
C VAL A 81 -7.92 2.61 1.78
N ALA A 82 -7.04 2.47 0.79
CA ALA A 82 -6.92 1.23 0.03
C ALA A 82 -6.29 0.11 0.87
N LEU A 83 -5.21 0.41 1.60
CA LEU A 83 -4.43 -0.58 2.34
C LEU A 83 -5.08 -0.99 3.67
N SER A 84 -5.86 -0.12 4.31
CA SER A 84 -6.61 -0.45 5.54
C SER A 84 -7.66 -1.55 5.35
N LYS A 85 -7.97 -1.90 4.10
CA LYS A 85 -8.89 -3.01 3.76
C LYS A 85 -8.21 -4.39 3.78
N ILE A 86 -6.87 -4.43 3.90
CA ILE A 86 -6.11 -5.68 3.92
C ILE A 86 -6.24 -6.30 5.32
N PRO A 87 -6.74 -7.55 5.43
CA PRO A 87 -6.93 -8.19 6.72
C PRO A 87 -5.62 -8.47 7.47
N VAL A 88 -5.65 -8.43 8.80
CA VAL A 88 -4.49 -8.65 9.68
C VAL A 88 -3.79 -10.00 9.42
N HIS A 89 -4.55 -11.04 9.08
CA HIS A 89 -4.00 -12.38 8.80
C HIS A 89 -3.55 -12.56 7.35
N SER A 90 -3.61 -11.52 6.52
CA SER A 90 -3.08 -11.56 5.16
C SER A 90 -1.55 -11.54 5.16
N ALA A 91 -0.92 -12.30 4.26
CA ALA A 91 0.52 -12.21 4.02
C ALA A 91 0.98 -10.79 3.60
N ASP A 92 0.06 -9.99 3.06
CA ASP A 92 0.33 -8.63 2.60
C ASP A 92 0.17 -7.58 3.71
N TYR A 93 -0.25 -7.98 4.92
CA TYR A 93 -0.59 -7.03 5.98
C TYR A 93 0.60 -6.21 6.46
N ALA A 94 1.75 -6.84 6.67
CA ALA A 94 2.96 -6.15 7.14
C ALA A 94 3.42 -5.09 6.12
N GLU A 95 3.42 -5.43 4.83
CA GLU A 95 3.75 -4.48 3.76
C GLU A 95 2.72 -3.34 3.68
N ALA A 96 1.44 -3.66 3.80
CA ALA A 96 0.38 -2.67 3.82
C ALA A 96 0.54 -1.68 4.98
N GLN A 97 0.82 -2.17 6.20
CA GLN A 97 1.05 -1.32 7.37
C GLN A 97 2.27 -0.41 7.19
N ARG A 98 3.34 -0.93 6.59
CA ARG A 98 4.52 -0.11 6.27
C ARG A 98 4.15 1.06 5.35
N TYR A 99 3.40 0.83 4.27
CA TYR A 99 2.97 1.91 3.37
C TYR A 99 1.94 2.86 4.02
N ILE A 100 1.07 2.36 4.90
CA ILE A 100 0.17 3.22 5.70
C ILE A 100 0.99 4.17 6.59
N ASN A 101 1.99 3.65 7.30
CA ASN A 101 2.85 4.46 8.15
C ASN A 101 3.66 5.48 7.34
N LEU A 102 4.20 5.09 6.18
CA LEU A 102 4.87 6.02 5.26
C LEU A 102 3.93 7.13 4.76
N ALA A 103 2.69 6.78 4.41
CA ALA A 103 1.69 7.75 3.96
C ALA A 103 1.31 8.72 5.09
N ASN A 104 1.11 8.22 6.31
CA ASN A 104 0.87 9.05 7.49
C ASN A 104 2.06 9.98 7.78
N TYR A 105 3.29 9.48 7.67
CA TYR A 105 4.49 10.31 7.81
C TYR A 105 4.49 11.46 6.80
N LYS A 106 4.20 11.17 5.53
CA LYS A 106 4.17 12.22 4.48
C LYS A 106 3.08 13.25 4.73
N LEU A 107 1.88 12.85 5.14
CA LEU A 107 0.79 13.77 5.49
C LEU A 107 1.13 14.64 6.70
N LEU A 108 1.72 14.05 7.75
CA LEU A 108 2.18 14.80 8.93
C LEU A 108 3.30 15.79 8.57
N PHE A 109 4.20 15.39 7.67
CA PHE A 109 5.25 16.26 7.19
C PHE A 109 4.70 17.47 6.43
N GLU A 110 3.71 17.27 5.55
CA GLU A 110 3.01 18.35 4.85
C GLU A 110 2.30 19.29 5.84
N GLN A 111 1.63 18.73 6.85
CA GLN A 111 1.00 19.52 7.93
C GLN A 111 2.03 20.33 8.73
N PHE A 112 3.18 19.72 9.05
CA PHE A 112 4.26 20.40 9.74
C PHE A 112 4.79 21.59 8.94
N GLN A 113 4.98 21.46 7.63
CA GLN A 113 5.43 22.56 6.77
C GLN A 113 4.44 23.74 6.75
N GLN A 114 3.14 23.48 6.93
CA GLN A 114 2.09 24.49 6.90
C GLN A 114 1.73 25.04 8.30
N SER A 115 2.19 24.37 9.37
CA SER A 115 1.84 24.71 10.74
C SER A 115 2.62 25.91 11.28
N LYS A 116 2.00 26.60 12.25
CA LYS A 116 2.63 27.67 13.04
C LYS A 116 2.97 27.15 14.45
N ASP A 117 3.89 27.82 15.11
CA ASP A 117 4.66 27.45 16.30
C ASP A 117 4.05 26.51 17.35
N LYS A 118 2.77 26.66 17.73
CA LYS A 118 2.18 25.85 18.81
C LYS A 118 1.96 24.38 18.46
N ASP A 119 1.61 24.12 17.21
CA ASP A 119 1.26 22.76 16.77
C ASP A 119 2.48 21.97 16.29
N ARG A 120 3.57 22.67 15.96
CA ARG A 120 4.81 22.07 15.45
C ARG A 120 5.40 21.03 16.38
N PHE A 121 5.39 21.30 17.70
CA PHE A 121 5.94 20.37 18.68
C PHE A 121 5.21 19.01 18.68
N ILE A 122 3.88 19.03 18.63
CA ILE A 122 3.06 17.80 18.58
C ILE A 122 3.32 17.04 17.28
N LEU A 123 3.39 17.76 16.16
CA LEU A 123 3.67 17.14 14.84
C LEU A 123 5.06 16.51 14.78
N ILE A 124 6.07 17.15 15.38
CA ILE A 124 7.43 16.58 15.48
C ILE A 124 7.40 15.28 16.31
N GLN A 125 6.71 15.26 17.45
CA GLN A 125 6.61 14.04 18.26
C GLN A 125 5.96 12.89 17.46
N GLN A 126 4.90 13.18 16.69
CA GLN A 126 4.22 12.21 15.86
C GLN A 126 5.13 11.71 14.72
N LEU A 127 5.87 12.60 14.05
CA LEU A 127 6.84 12.24 12.99
C LEU A 127 7.93 11.33 13.53
N VAL A 128 8.51 11.63 14.68
CA VAL A 128 9.53 10.79 15.34
C VAL A 128 8.97 9.42 15.71
N ASN A 129 7.77 9.35 16.26
CA ASN A 129 7.14 8.08 16.61
C ASN A 129 6.91 7.19 15.39
N ILE A 130 6.41 7.75 14.28
CA ILE A 130 6.20 6.98 13.04
C ILE A 130 7.54 6.56 12.43
N SER A 131 8.55 7.42 12.41
CA SER A 131 9.89 7.10 11.92
C SER A 131 10.50 5.93 12.69
N ASN A 132 10.31 5.90 14.02
CA ASN A 132 10.76 4.80 14.87
C ASN A 132 10.03 3.49 14.55
N GLN A 133 8.70 3.53 14.37
CA GLN A 133 7.91 2.35 13.99
C GLN A 133 8.31 1.78 12.63
N LEU A 134 8.77 2.63 11.72
CA LEU A 134 9.25 2.23 10.39
C LEU A 134 10.66 1.63 10.42
N GLY A 135 11.46 1.95 11.44
CA GLY A 135 12.86 1.51 11.51
C GLY A 135 13.74 2.07 10.37
N GLU A 136 13.27 3.11 9.69
CA GLU A 136 14.00 3.72 8.56
C GLU A 136 14.88 4.88 9.05
N SER A 137 16.17 4.62 9.20
CA SER A 137 17.17 5.60 9.68
C SER A 137 17.15 6.92 8.90
N LYS A 138 16.85 6.87 7.60
CA LYS A 138 16.73 8.08 6.77
C LYS A 138 15.56 8.97 7.21
N LEU A 139 14.39 8.39 7.48
CA LEU A 139 13.23 9.15 7.94
C LEU A 139 13.47 9.74 9.33
N LEU A 140 14.24 9.03 10.15
CA LEU A 140 14.67 9.53 11.45
C LEU A 140 15.60 10.75 11.30
N LEU A 141 16.58 10.68 10.41
CA LEU A 141 17.47 11.80 10.10
C LEU A 141 16.71 13.01 9.52
N ASP A 142 15.77 12.78 8.59
CA ASP A 142 14.89 13.84 8.06
C ASP A 142 14.07 14.47 9.20
N SER A 143 13.58 13.69 10.16
CA SER A 143 12.87 14.19 11.34
C SER A 143 13.80 15.00 12.27
N LEU A 144 15.06 14.60 12.42
CA LEU A 144 16.07 15.34 13.20
C LEU A 144 16.39 16.71 12.58
N ASP A 145 16.55 16.79 11.28
CA ASP A 145 16.76 18.07 10.57
C ASP A 145 15.55 19.00 10.75
N ILE A 146 14.33 18.45 10.71
CA ILE A 146 13.10 19.18 10.98
C ILE A 146 13.09 19.73 12.40
N ILE A 147 13.48 18.92 13.39
CA ILE A 147 13.58 19.34 14.79
C ILE A 147 14.59 20.46 14.92
N LYS A 148 15.75 20.32 14.33
CA LYS A 148 16.83 21.32 14.37
C LYS A 148 16.38 22.67 13.77
N THR A 149 15.63 22.63 12.67
CA THR A 149 15.11 23.84 12.01
C THR A 149 13.84 24.39 12.66
N GLY A 150 13.02 23.54 13.30
CA GLY A 150 11.75 23.91 13.93
C GLY A 150 11.87 24.38 15.37
N LEU A 151 13.01 24.16 16.05
CA LEU A 151 13.29 24.61 17.42
C LEU A 151 13.76 26.07 17.47
N ASP A 152 13.64 26.81 16.37
CA ASP A 152 14.09 28.20 16.34
C ASP A 152 13.28 29.05 17.32
N THR A 153 13.96 29.50 18.37
CA THR A 153 13.72 30.63 19.30
C THR A 153 12.48 30.68 20.18
N SER A 154 11.39 29.95 19.93
CA SER A 154 10.15 30.06 20.73
C SER A 154 9.83 28.87 21.66
N SER A 155 10.53 27.73 21.46
CA SER A 155 10.31 26.52 22.23
C SER A 155 10.82 26.64 23.66
N SER A 156 10.00 26.29 24.63
CA SER A 156 10.45 26.28 26.04
C SER A 156 11.59 25.27 26.25
N LYS A 157 12.54 25.57 27.14
CA LYS A 157 13.64 24.67 27.55
C LYS A 157 13.14 23.25 27.90
N LYS A 158 11.91 23.13 28.38
CA LYS A 158 11.26 21.86 28.72
C LYS A 158 10.95 21.05 27.46
N GLN A 159 10.35 21.68 26.45
CA GLN A 159 9.98 21.02 25.18
C GLN A 159 11.22 20.52 24.42
N THR A 160 12.30 21.31 24.43
CA THR A 160 13.58 20.90 23.85
C THR A 160 14.16 19.68 24.57
N ARG A 161 14.10 19.64 25.90
CA ARG A 161 14.55 18.48 26.69
C ARG A 161 13.74 17.24 26.43
N ASP A 162 12.40 17.36 26.34
CA ASP A 162 11.49 16.25 26.09
C ASP A 162 11.73 15.63 24.70
N LEU A 163 12.02 16.46 23.69
CA LEU A 163 12.40 16.01 22.33
C LEU A 163 13.77 15.31 22.34
N ILE A 164 14.77 15.84 23.05
CA ILE A 164 16.09 15.21 23.16
C ILE A 164 15.96 13.84 23.84
N ASN A 165 15.14 13.73 24.89
CA ASN A 165 14.91 12.46 25.57
C ASN A 165 14.20 11.43 24.66
N LEU A 166 13.21 11.88 23.88
CA LEU A 166 12.51 11.04 22.91
C LEU A 166 13.49 10.51 21.84
N LEU A 167 14.35 11.37 21.32
CA LEU A 167 15.38 11.00 20.34
C LEU A 167 16.43 10.06 20.94
N GLY A 168 16.86 10.32 22.17
CA GLY A 168 17.80 9.45 22.89
C GLY A 168 17.25 8.03 23.10
N SER A 169 15.95 7.91 23.37
CA SER A 169 15.28 6.61 23.51
C SER A 169 15.21 5.84 22.18
N VAL A 170 15.05 6.56 21.07
CA VAL A 170 15.00 5.97 19.72
C VAL A 170 16.39 5.48 19.26
N VAL A 171 17.43 6.27 19.53
CA VAL A 171 18.84 5.90 19.18
C VAL A 171 19.33 4.72 20.03
N ALA A 172 18.86 4.58 21.26
CA ALA A 172 19.25 3.48 22.14
C ALA A 172 18.57 2.13 21.81
N GLN A 173 17.53 2.12 20.97
CA GLN A 173 16.79 0.93 20.55
C GLN A 173 17.22 0.36 19.19
N ASN A 174 18.07 1.06 18.44
CA ASN A 174 18.66 0.66 17.17
C ASN A 174 20.15 0.37 17.29
#